data_ffd1b86838c67c4addab44615eeb4999
#
_entry.id   ffd1b86838c67c4addab44615eeb4999
#
_cell.length_a   1.000
_cell.length_b   1.000
_cell.length_c   1.000
_cell.angle_alpha   90.00
_cell.angle_beta   90.00
_cell.angle_gamma   90.00
#
_symmetry.space_group_name_H-M   'P 1'
#
loop_
_entity.id
_entity.type
_entity.pdbx_description
1 polymer ?
#
loop_
_entity_poly.entity_id
_entity_poly.type
_entity_poly.pdbx_seq_one_letter_code
_entity_poly.pdbx_strand_id
1 'polypeptide(L)'
;MSYFKNAFNQKSLIDDSSVYLEPCSSSNFIELKRMHYNEENTKKTWDIIKSLDSVAVLLYEKESDCFVIVKQFRPAIYARHFHFKRDQDQNIDGYTYELCAGLVDKANKSLEEIACEEALEECGYQISPKNLETIGQFYSATGLSGSLQTLYYAEVCTHLKVSKGGGIDAEKIEVLFLERSKALDFIMDFQYAKTTGLSLAILWHLKKFKNV
;
A
#
# COMPACT_ATOMS: atom_id res chain seq x y z
N MET A 1 17.47 -16.37 4.40
CA MET A 1 17.79 -15.25 5.34
C MET A 1 16.59 -14.35 5.41
N SER A 2 16.25 -13.80 6.59
CA SER A 2 15.11 -12.85 6.68
C SER A 2 15.46 -11.51 6.05
N TYR A 3 14.53 -10.89 5.36
CA TYR A 3 14.62 -9.51 4.87
C TYR A 3 14.42 -8.49 6.00
N PHE A 4 13.76 -8.90 7.08
CA PHE A 4 13.28 -8.03 8.13
C PHE A 4 14.09 -8.20 9.42
N LYS A 5 14.33 -7.08 10.14
CA LYS A 5 14.98 -7.09 11.46
C LYS A 5 14.07 -7.57 12.57
N ASN A 6 12.77 -7.30 12.47
CA ASN A 6 11.79 -7.76 13.45
C ASN A 6 11.14 -9.08 13.03
N ALA A 7 10.80 -9.90 14.02
CA ALA A 7 9.96 -11.06 13.80
C ALA A 7 8.54 -10.61 13.43
N PHE A 8 7.88 -11.32 12.54
CA PHE A 8 6.53 -11.06 12.13
C PHE A 8 5.70 -12.34 12.04
N ASN A 9 4.39 -12.21 12.12
CA ASN A 9 3.49 -13.34 12.01
C ASN A 9 3.42 -13.82 10.56
N GLN A 10 3.82 -15.07 10.32
CA GLN A 10 3.75 -15.69 8.99
C GLN A 10 2.43 -16.42 8.74
N LYS A 11 1.63 -16.66 9.78
CA LYS A 11 0.35 -17.35 9.62
C LYS A 11 -0.75 -16.35 9.26
N SER A 12 -1.63 -16.77 8.36
CA SER A 12 -2.89 -16.07 8.13
C SER A 12 -3.73 -16.05 9.41
N LEU A 13 -4.34 -14.92 9.71
CA LEU A 13 -5.32 -14.76 10.79
C LEU A 13 -6.75 -14.93 10.27
N ILE A 14 -6.93 -15.24 8.98
CA ILE A 14 -8.23 -15.40 8.34
C ILE A 14 -8.71 -16.83 8.57
N ASP A 15 -9.93 -16.96 9.04
CA ASP A 15 -10.65 -18.22 9.07
C ASP A 15 -11.25 -18.49 7.68
N ASP A 16 -10.58 -19.33 6.90
CA ASP A 16 -10.96 -19.67 5.53
C ASP A 16 -12.39 -20.20 5.44
N SER A 17 -12.91 -20.86 6.49
CA SER A 17 -14.27 -21.39 6.53
C SER A 17 -15.35 -20.29 6.63
N SER A 18 -14.97 -19.10 7.04
CA SER A 18 -15.85 -17.93 7.14
C SER A 18 -15.95 -17.10 5.86
N VAL A 19 -15.07 -17.38 4.86
CA VAL A 19 -14.98 -16.56 3.65
C VAL A 19 -15.95 -17.02 2.59
N TYR A 20 -16.81 -16.12 2.13
CA TYR A 20 -17.68 -16.33 0.96
C TYR A 20 -17.78 -15.04 0.13
N LEU A 21 -18.16 -15.17 -1.13
CA LEU A 21 -18.40 -14.04 -2.03
C LEU A 21 -19.88 -14.00 -2.41
N GLU A 22 -20.43 -12.78 -2.44
CA GLU A 22 -21.78 -12.51 -2.91
C GLU A 22 -21.80 -11.32 -3.88
N PRO A 23 -22.83 -11.16 -4.72
CA PRO A 23 -23.00 -9.98 -5.55
C PRO A 23 -23.13 -8.72 -4.68
N CYS A 24 -22.33 -7.68 -4.97
CA CYS A 24 -22.40 -6.40 -4.30
C CYS A 24 -23.20 -5.42 -5.16
N SER A 25 -24.41 -5.05 -4.72
CA SER A 25 -25.29 -4.14 -5.45
C SER A 25 -25.12 -2.67 -5.05
N SER A 26 -24.49 -2.40 -3.90
CA SER A 26 -24.19 -1.04 -3.42
C SER A 26 -22.92 -1.06 -2.56
N SER A 27 -22.14 0.04 -2.60
CA SER A 27 -20.93 0.18 -1.81
C SER A 27 -20.75 1.63 -1.38
N ASN A 28 -20.23 1.83 -0.17
CA ASN A 28 -19.83 3.15 0.32
C ASN A 28 -18.45 3.58 -0.22
N PHE A 29 -17.67 2.65 -0.79
CA PHE A 29 -16.27 2.88 -1.17
C PHE A 29 -16.08 3.01 -2.68
N ILE A 30 -16.92 2.37 -3.48
CA ILE A 30 -16.80 2.33 -4.93
C ILE A 30 -18.15 2.50 -5.62
N GLU A 31 -18.15 3.08 -6.81
CA GLU A 31 -19.33 3.22 -7.65
C GLU A 31 -19.02 2.71 -9.05
N LEU A 32 -19.74 1.68 -9.51
CA LEU A 32 -19.59 1.15 -10.86
C LEU A 32 -20.32 2.05 -11.86
N LYS A 33 -19.63 2.48 -12.91
CA LYS A 33 -20.16 3.35 -13.97
C LYS A 33 -19.85 2.77 -15.33
N ARG A 34 -20.72 3.08 -16.32
CA ARG A 34 -20.42 2.83 -17.74
C ARG A 34 -20.27 4.14 -18.48
N MET A 35 -19.11 4.33 -19.08
CA MET A 35 -18.80 5.45 -19.94
C MET A 35 -19.12 5.08 -21.39
N HIS A 36 -19.86 5.95 -22.09
CA HIS A 36 -20.10 5.86 -23.52
C HIS A 36 -19.34 6.99 -24.22
N TYR A 37 -18.62 6.67 -25.29
CA TYR A 37 -17.85 7.65 -26.05
C TYR A 37 -17.71 7.26 -27.51
N ASN A 38 -17.34 8.23 -28.37
CA ASN A 38 -17.00 7.99 -29.75
C ASN A 38 -15.50 8.20 -29.95
N GLU A 39 -14.87 7.29 -30.66
CA GLU A 39 -13.48 7.40 -31.10
C GLU A 39 -13.44 7.12 -32.60
N GLU A 40 -13.00 8.09 -33.41
CA GLU A 40 -12.96 8.03 -34.87
C GLU A 40 -14.28 7.51 -35.49
N ASN A 41 -15.42 8.07 -35.07
CA ASN A 41 -16.78 7.67 -35.45
C ASN A 41 -17.24 6.26 -35.02
N THR A 42 -16.46 5.57 -34.19
CA THR A 42 -16.84 4.28 -33.61
C THR A 42 -17.39 4.49 -32.21
N LYS A 43 -18.64 4.01 -31.96
CA LYS A 43 -19.22 4.01 -30.62
C LYS A 43 -18.54 2.97 -29.74
N LYS A 44 -18.07 3.39 -28.58
CA LYS A 44 -17.41 2.55 -27.59
C LYS A 44 -18.06 2.69 -26.22
N THR A 45 -17.89 1.64 -25.42
CA THR A 45 -18.29 1.66 -24.01
C THR A 45 -17.15 1.10 -23.16
N TRP A 46 -17.04 1.62 -21.92
CA TRP A 46 -16.05 1.15 -20.95
C TRP A 46 -16.64 1.17 -19.55
N ASP A 47 -16.51 0.08 -18.83
CA ASP A 47 -16.95 0.00 -17.43
C ASP A 47 -15.81 0.48 -16.54
N ILE A 48 -16.11 1.45 -15.67
CA ILE A 48 -15.16 2.08 -14.76
C ILE A 48 -15.68 2.06 -13.33
N ILE A 49 -14.76 2.09 -12.38
CA ILE A 49 -15.06 2.26 -10.96
C ILE A 49 -14.63 3.67 -10.54
N LYS A 50 -15.58 4.43 -9.98
CA LYS A 50 -15.25 5.63 -9.24
C LYS A 50 -14.75 5.20 -7.86
N SER A 51 -13.52 5.55 -7.52
CA SER A 51 -12.88 5.32 -6.22
C SER A 51 -12.15 6.58 -5.77
N LEU A 52 -11.76 6.62 -4.50
CA LEU A 52 -10.97 7.72 -3.95
C LEU A 52 -9.51 7.64 -4.41
N ASP A 53 -8.87 8.81 -4.41
CA ASP A 53 -7.41 8.90 -4.50
C ASP A 53 -6.75 8.44 -3.20
N SER A 54 -5.45 8.27 -3.20
CA SER A 54 -4.70 7.82 -2.02
C SER A 54 -3.37 8.53 -1.88
N VAL A 55 -2.84 8.50 -0.66
CA VAL A 55 -1.48 8.89 -0.35
C VAL A 55 -0.72 7.68 0.17
N ALA A 56 0.60 7.65 -0.03
CA ALA A 56 1.45 6.63 0.58
C ALA A 56 2.83 7.21 0.91
N VAL A 57 3.45 6.71 1.99
CA VAL A 57 4.71 7.23 2.51
C VAL A 57 5.74 6.12 2.63
N LEU A 58 6.89 6.29 2.01
CA LEU A 58 8.08 5.50 2.32
C LEU A 58 8.78 6.14 3.52
N LEU A 59 8.71 5.49 4.67
CA LEU A 59 9.43 5.87 5.88
C LEU A 59 10.80 5.17 5.89
N TYR A 60 11.87 5.94 6.05
CA TYR A 60 13.22 5.42 6.22
C TYR A 60 13.74 5.74 7.61
N GLU A 61 13.93 4.69 8.41
CA GLU A 61 14.45 4.78 9.78
C GLU A 61 15.98 4.74 9.74
N LYS A 62 16.59 5.91 10.02
CA LYS A 62 18.05 6.14 9.81
C LYS A 62 18.93 5.36 10.75
N GLU A 63 18.53 5.21 12.01
CA GLU A 63 19.37 4.60 13.06
C GLU A 63 19.52 3.10 12.85
N SER A 64 18.47 2.45 12.34
CA SER A 64 18.49 1.03 12.04
C SER A 64 18.83 0.71 10.58
N ASP A 65 18.97 1.71 9.70
CA ASP A 65 19.12 1.58 8.25
C ASP A 65 18.05 0.68 7.64
N CYS A 66 16.77 1.00 7.93
CA CYS A 66 15.63 0.21 7.49
C CYS A 66 14.54 1.06 6.85
N PHE A 67 13.83 0.48 5.90
CA PHE A 67 12.53 0.98 5.48
C PHE A 67 11.46 0.44 6.43
N VAL A 68 10.56 1.32 6.89
CA VAL A 68 9.38 0.93 7.64
C VAL A 68 8.26 0.71 6.65
N ILE A 69 7.79 -0.53 6.57
CA ILE A 69 6.72 -0.96 5.67
C ILE A 69 5.63 -1.66 6.45
N VAL A 70 4.49 -1.87 5.84
CA VAL A 70 3.37 -2.56 6.46
C VAL A 70 3.05 -3.87 5.75
N LYS A 71 2.54 -4.83 6.52
CA LYS A 71 1.96 -6.07 6.01
C LYS A 71 0.50 -6.10 6.46
N GLN A 72 -0.42 -6.25 5.52
CA GLN A 72 -1.84 -6.29 5.83
C GLN A 72 -2.60 -7.25 4.91
N PHE A 73 -3.76 -7.73 5.39
CA PHE A 73 -4.63 -8.59 4.61
C PHE A 73 -5.40 -7.77 3.57
N ARG A 74 -5.37 -8.23 2.32
CA ARG A 74 -6.13 -7.63 1.22
C ARG A 74 -7.11 -8.66 0.66
N PRO A 75 -8.41 -8.54 0.97
CA PRO A 75 -9.44 -9.47 0.51
C PRO A 75 -9.43 -9.72 -1.00
N ALA A 76 -9.12 -8.70 -1.80
CA ALA A 76 -9.04 -8.84 -3.26
C ALA A 76 -7.89 -9.76 -3.71
N ILE A 77 -6.75 -9.74 -3.01
CA ILE A 77 -5.61 -10.63 -3.29
C ILE A 77 -5.94 -12.05 -2.84
N TYR A 78 -6.56 -12.19 -1.66
CA TYR A 78 -7.04 -13.48 -1.18
C TYR A 78 -8.06 -14.10 -2.16
N ALA A 79 -9.07 -13.34 -2.58
CA ALA A 79 -10.09 -13.80 -3.53
C ALA A 79 -9.49 -14.20 -4.89
N ARG A 80 -8.49 -13.46 -5.38
CA ARG A 80 -7.76 -13.81 -6.61
C ARG A 80 -7.18 -15.23 -6.53
N HIS A 81 -6.55 -15.56 -5.42
CA HIS A 81 -5.89 -16.85 -5.22
C HIS A 81 -6.90 -17.97 -4.94
N PHE A 82 -7.74 -17.81 -3.94
CA PHE A 82 -8.60 -18.89 -3.43
C PHE A 82 -9.91 -19.06 -4.21
N HIS A 83 -10.56 -17.97 -4.63
CA HIS A 83 -11.86 -18.04 -5.30
C HIS A 83 -11.75 -18.03 -6.83
N PHE A 84 -10.85 -17.19 -7.40
CA PHE A 84 -10.69 -17.14 -8.86
C PHE A 84 -9.63 -18.12 -9.36
N LYS A 85 -8.97 -18.87 -8.46
CA LYS A 85 -7.96 -19.91 -8.76
C LYS A 85 -6.86 -19.44 -9.71
N ARG A 86 -6.42 -18.19 -9.52
CA ARG A 86 -5.28 -17.59 -10.21
C ARG A 86 -4.06 -17.68 -9.31
N ASP A 87 -2.88 -17.81 -9.89
CA ASP A 87 -1.59 -17.85 -9.18
C ASP A 87 -1.45 -19.03 -8.18
N GLN A 88 -1.94 -20.23 -8.57
CA GLN A 88 -1.93 -21.42 -7.70
C GLN A 88 -0.52 -21.88 -7.30
N ASP A 89 0.50 -21.49 -8.06
CA ASP A 89 1.90 -21.86 -7.81
C ASP A 89 2.63 -20.92 -6.84
N GLN A 90 1.96 -19.84 -6.39
CA GLN A 90 2.53 -18.88 -5.47
C GLN A 90 1.95 -19.07 -4.06
N ASN A 91 2.80 -19.00 -3.05
CA ASN A 91 2.39 -19.07 -1.65
C ASN A 91 1.80 -17.73 -1.19
N ILE A 92 0.66 -17.33 -1.77
CA ILE A 92 -0.02 -16.06 -1.50
C ILE A 92 -1.18 -16.35 -0.53
N ASP A 93 -1.08 -15.80 0.66
CA ASP A 93 -2.04 -15.97 1.76
C ASP A 93 -3.04 -14.80 1.88
N GLY A 94 -3.07 -13.92 0.88
CA GLY A 94 -3.92 -12.72 0.87
C GLY A 94 -3.28 -11.51 1.57
N TYR A 95 -2.09 -11.66 2.16
CA TYR A 95 -1.34 -10.54 2.73
C TYR A 95 -0.44 -9.90 1.69
N THR A 96 -0.36 -8.57 1.75
CA THR A 96 0.53 -7.77 0.91
C THR A 96 1.49 -6.93 1.73
N TYR A 97 2.66 -6.69 1.16
CA TYR A 97 3.67 -5.79 1.69
C TYR A 97 3.55 -4.45 0.99
N GLU A 98 3.35 -3.39 1.75
CA GLU A 98 2.95 -2.09 1.25
C GLU A 98 3.70 -0.95 1.93
N LEU A 99 3.62 0.25 1.33
CA LEU A 99 3.90 1.49 2.04
C LEU A 99 2.78 1.74 3.06
N CYS A 100 3.07 2.51 4.11
CA CYS A 100 2.06 3.18 4.91
C CYS A 100 1.20 4.04 3.98
N ALA A 101 -0.14 3.87 3.99
CA ALA A 101 -1.00 4.47 2.97
C ALA A 101 -2.46 4.62 3.42
N GLY A 102 -3.11 5.71 3.01
CA GLY A 102 -4.52 5.93 3.27
C GLY A 102 -5.28 6.60 2.14
N LEU A 103 -6.60 6.62 2.26
CA LEU A 103 -7.50 7.22 1.29
C LEU A 103 -7.61 8.74 1.51
N VAL A 104 -7.78 9.48 0.42
CA VAL A 104 -8.05 10.91 0.45
C VAL A 104 -9.56 11.12 0.62
N ASP A 105 -10.04 10.94 1.83
CA ASP A 105 -11.47 11.04 2.20
C ASP A 105 -11.78 12.24 3.12
N LYS A 106 -10.77 12.95 3.59
CA LYS A 106 -10.86 14.08 4.54
C LYS A 106 -10.78 15.42 3.77
N ALA A 107 -11.93 15.99 3.39
CA ALA A 107 -12.03 17.19 2.54
C ALA A 107 -11.30 18.44 3.08
N ASN A 108 -11.02 18.52 4.37
CA ASN A 108 -10.41 19.69 5.03
C ASN A 108 -8.92 19.52 5.32
N LYS A 109 -8.28 18.47 4.79
CA LYS A 109 -6.85 18.19 4.98
C LYS A 109 -6.10 18.16 3.67
N SER A 110 -4.85 18.61 3.71
CA SER A 110 -3.94 18.45 2.59
C SER A 110 -3.51 16.99 2.46
N LEU A 111 -2.96 16.62 1.29
CA LEU A 111 -2.43 15.26 1.07
C LEU A 111 -1.30 14.95 2.05
N GLU A 112 -0.48 15.95 2.37
CA GLU A 112 0.61 15.84 3.31
C GLU A 112 0.12 15.60 4.75
N GLU A 113 -0.96 16.28 5.15
CA GLU A 113 -1.57 16.08 6.46
C GLU A 113 -2.13 14.68 6.61
N ILE A 114 -2.84 14.17 5.58
CA ILE A 114 -3.33 12.79 5.54
C ILE A 114 -2.15 11.82 5.62
N ALA A 115 -1.10 12.03 4.83
CA ALA A 115 0.09 11.18 4.83
C ALA A 115 0.79 11.12 6.20
N CYS A 116 0.82 12.24 6.93
CA CYS A 116 1.36 12.28 8.31
C CYS A 116 0.48 11.51 9.30
N GLU A 117 -0.84 11.58 9.16
CA GLU A 117 -1.76 10.82 10.00
C GLU A 117 -1.60 9.31 9.78
N GLU A 118 -1.55 8.88 8.53
CA GLU A 118 -1.32 7.47 8.20
C GLU A 118 0.02 6.96 8.76
N ALA A 119 1.08 7.77 8.68
CA ALA A 119 2.38 7.41 9.26
C ALA A 119 2.29 7.20 10.78
N LEU A 120 1.44 7.97 11.46
CA LEU A 120 1.20 7.81 12.89
C LEU A 120 0.31 6.60 13.19
N GLU A 121 -0.81 6.45 12.48
CA GLU A 121 -1.81 5.41 12.72
C GLU A 121 -1.28 4.02 12.37
N GLU A 122 -0.69 3.84 11.20
CA GLU A 122 -0.19 2.54 10.75
C GLU A 122 1.20 2.20 11.28
N CYS A 123 2.12 3.17 11.32
CA CYS A 123 3.53 2.91 11.62
C CYS A 123 4.00 3.46 12.98
N GLY A 124 3.20 4.30 13.64
CA GLY A 124 3.51 4.87 14.95
C GLY A 124 4.50 6.02 14.95
N TYR A 125 4.80 6.62 13.78
CA TYR A 125 5.74 7.73 13.66
C TYR A 125 5.02 9.07 13.56
N GLN A 126 5.31 9.97 14.49
CA GLN A 126 4.81 11.34 14.49
C GLN A 126 5.73 12.23 13.63
N ILE A 127 5.29 12.52 12.42
CA ILE A 127 5.97 13.42 11.48
C ILE A 127 5.09 14.63 11.16
N SER A 128 5.62 15.60 10.45
CA SER A 128 4.88 16.79 10.01
C SER A 128 5.02 16.97 8.49
N PRO A 129 4.11 17.71 7.83
CA PRO A 129 4.16 17.95 6.40
C PRO A 129 5.51 18.41 5.85
N LYS A 130 6.24 19.25 6.62
CA LYS A 130 7.58 19.72 6.23
C LYS A 130 8.66 18.63 6.18
N ASN A 131 8.40 17.45 6.76
CA ASN A 131 9.31 16.31 6.72
C ASN A 131 9.09 15.46 5.47
N LEU A 132 8.01 15.69 4.72
CA LEU A 132 7.67 14.93 3.54
C LEU A 132 8.38 15.48 2.31
N GLU A 133 8.96 14.58 1.53
CA GLU A 133 9.43 14.85 0.18
C GLU A 133 8.53 14.10 -0.81
N THR A 134 8.01 14.80 -1.81
CA THR A 134 7.18 14.18 -2.85
C THR A 134 8.05 13.34 -3.78
N ILE A 135 7.76 12.06 -3.89
CA ILE A 135 8.34 11.15 -4.89
C ILE A 135 7.68 11.37 -6.25
N GLY A 136 6.34 11.46 -6.27
CA GLY A 136 5.55 11.68 -7.47
C GLY A 136 4.09 11.29 -7.31
N GLN A 137 3.34 11.47 -8.40
CA GLN A 137 1.93 11.08 -8.51
C GLN A 137 1.74 10.08 -9.63
N PHE A 138 1.00 9.02 -9.37
CA PHE A 138 0.87 7.89 -10.29
C PHE A 138 -0.58 7.42 -10.34
N TYR A 139 -1.10 7.19 -11.53
CA TYR A 139 -2.40 6.57 -11.68
C TYR A 139 -2.34 5.09 -11.30
N SER A 140 -3.28 4.65 -10.49
CA SER A 140 -3.49 3.26 -10.15
C SER A 140 -4.66 2.68 -10.94
N ALA A 141 -4.59 1.38 -11.28
CA ALA A 141 -5.65 0.65 -11.96
C ALA A 141 -6.26 1.38 -13.18
N THR A 142 -5.42 1.93 -14.07
CA THR A 142 -5.80 2.81 -15.19
C THR A 142 -6.87 2.24 -16.12
N GLY A 143 -6.97 0.92 -16.25
CA GLY A 143 -8.04 0.26 -17.02
C GLY A 143 -9.36 0.13 -16.27
N LEU A 144 -9.41 0.51 -14.99
CA LEU A 144 -10.57 0.27 -14.13
C LEU A 144 -11.04 1.53 -13.39
N SER A 145 -10.17 2.25 -12.67
CA SER A 145 -10.56 3.39 -11.86
C SER A 145 -9.94 4.72 -12.30
N GLY A 146 -8.66 4.75 -12.59
CA GLY A 146 -7.94 5.99 -12.85
C GLY A 146 -7.73 6.84 -11.59
N SER A 147 -7.82 6.24 -10.39
CA SER A 147 -7.47 6.91 -9.14
C SER A 147 -5.99 7.26 -9.09
N LEU A 148 -5.69 8.39 -8.46
CA LEU A 148 -4.33 8.93 -8.32
C LEU A 148 -3.76 8.53 -6.97
N GLN A 149 -2.52 8.04 -6.95
CA GLN A 149 -1.76 7.84 -5.74
C GLN A 149 -0.59 8.82 -5.67
N THR A 150 -0.53 9.60 -4.59
CA THR A 150 0.62 10.48 -4.31
C THR A 150 1.58 9.77 -3.37
N LEU A 151 2.83 9.61 -3.83
CA LEU A 151 3.89 8.98 -3.05
C LEU A 151 4.78 10.02 -2.39
N TYR A 152 5.01 9.85 -1.11
CA TYR A 152 5.91 10.65 -0.29
C TYR A 152 7.06 9.81 0.28
N TYR A 153 8.11 10.49 0.69
CA TYR A 153 9.24 9.97 1.43
C TYR A 153 9.45 10.80 2.69
N ALA A 154 9.78 10.14 3.79
CA ALA A 154 10.27 10.82 5.00
C ALA A 154 11.37 10.02 5.68
N GLU A 155 12.41 10.75 6.15
CA GLU A 155 13.36 10.20 7.10
C GLU A 155 12.80 10.28 8.51
N VAL A 156 12.88 9.18 9.23
CA VAL A 156 12.44 9.07 10.61
C VAL A 156 13.56 8.52 11.50
N CYS A 157 13.39 8.64 12.79
CA CYS A 157 14.31 8.14 13.82
C CYS A 157 13.51 7.70 15.05
N THR A 158 14.14 6.94 15.93
CA THR A 158 13.49 6.28 17.05
C THR A 158 12.69 7.25 17.93
N HIS A 159 13.16 8.49 18.14
CA HIS A 159 12.44 9.46 18.98
C HIS A 159 11.13 9.98 18.36
N LEU A 160 10.93 9.82 17.05
CA LEU A 160 9.65 10.15 16.39
C LEU A 160 8.63 8.99 16.50
N LYS A 161 9.06 7.81 16.95
CA LYS A 161 8.18 6.67 17.16
C LYS A 161 7.45 6.78 18.49
N VAL A 162 6.21 7.21 18.46
CA VAL A 162 5.38 7.49 19.65
C VAL A 162 4.41 6.36 20.00
N SER A 163 4.20 5.40 19.08
CA SER A 163 3.35 4.23 19.29
C SER A 163 3.89 3.01 18.54
N LYS A 164 3.22 1.86 18.71
CA LYS A 164 3.55 0.65 17.93
C LYS A 164 3.06 0.72 16.48
N GLY A 165 2.09 1.60 16.19
CA GLY A 165 1.30 1.56 14.97
C GLY A 165 0.36 0.35 14.97
N GLY A 166 -0.04 -0.10 13.79
CA GLY A 166 -0.89 -1.28 13.62
C GLY A 166 -2.29 -0.95 13.09
N GLY A 167 -2.52 0.30 12.69
CA GLY A 167 -3.81 0.81 12.22
C GLY A 167 -4.73 1.25 13.35
N ILE A 168 -5.93 1.66 12.99
CA ILE A 168 -6.99 2.10 13.89
C ILE A 168 -8.18 1.12 13.86
N ASP A 169 -9.06 1.21 14.84
CA ASP A 169 -10.28 0.40 14.96
C ASP A 169 -10.03 -1.11 14.85
N ALA A 170 -10.58 -1.74 13.83
CA ALA A 170 -10.48 -3.19 13.60
C ALA A 170 -9.36 -3.60 12.65
N GLU A 171 -8.52 -2.66 12.20
CA GLU A 171 -7.40 -2.94 11.33
C GLU A 171 -6.37 -3.86 11.99
N LYS A 172 -5.75 -4.69 11.18
CA LYS A 172 -4.70 -5.62 11.60
C LYS A 172 -3.49 -5.44 10.70
N ILE A 173 -2.74 -4.38 10.98
CA ILE A 173 -1.56 -3.98 10.23
C ILE A 173 -0.32 -4.37 11.03
N GLU A 174 0.61 -5.05 10.38
CA GLU A 174 1.88 -5.45 10.96
C GLU A 174 3.00 -4.54 10.44
N VAL A 175 3.71 -3.86 11.33
CA VAL A 175 4.82 -2.96 11.00
C VAL A 175 6.11 -3.75 10.89
N LEU A 176 6.79 -3.64 9.74
CA LEU A 176 8.01 -4.38 9.43
C LEU A 176 9.17 -3.43 9.14
N PHE A 177 10.37 -3.84 9.56
CA PHE A 177 11.62 -3.13 9.33
C PHE A 177 12.44 -3.89 8.27
N LEU A 178 12.30 -3.48 7.01
CA LEU A 178 13.02 -4.03 5.88
C LEU A 178 14.42 -3.44 5.82
N GLU A 179 15.46 -4.26 5.94
CA GLU A 179 16.84 -3.81 5.85
C GLU A 179 17.12 -3.18 4.48
N ARG A 180 17.67 -1.96 4.45
CA ARG A 180 17.95 -1.22 3.20
C ARG A 180 18.85 -2.01 2.26
N SER A 181 19.86 -2.70 2.81
CA SER A 181 20.80 -3.54 2.04
C SER A 181 20.13 -4.73 1.35
N LYS A 182 18.97 -5.18 1.84
CA LYS A 182 18.20 -6.32 1.31
C LYS A 182 16.96 -5.88 0.50
N ALA A 183 16.69 -4.59 0.45
CA ALA A 183 15.44 -4.09 -0.10
C ALA A 183 15.30 -4.35 -1.61
N LEU A 184 16.40 -4.29 -2.37
CA LEU A 184 16.36 -4.61 -3.79
C LEU A 184 16.02 -6.09 -4.03
N ASP A 185 16.65 -6.99 -3.29
CA ASP A 185 16.37 -8.43 -3.40
C ASP A 185 14.93 -8.72 -2.98
N PHE A 186 14.44 -8.08 -1.90
CA PHE A 186 13.07 -8.22 -1.45
C PHE A 186 12.04 -7.80 -2.51
N ILE A 187 12.20 -6.64 -3.15
CA ILE A 187 11.23 -6.20 -4.15
C ILE A 187 11.25 -7.05 -5.42
N MET A 188 12.33 -7.79 -5.69
CA MET A 188 12.45 -8.73 -6.81
C MET A 188 12.04 -10.16 -6.45
N ASP A 189 11.80 -10.48 -5.19
CA ASP A 189 11.39 -11.80 -4.74
C ASP A 189 9.88 -12.01 -4.93
N PHE A 190 9.49 -12.87 -5.87
CA PHE A 190 8.09 -13.16 -6.21
C PHE A 190 7.33 -13.97 -5.14
N GLN A 191 8.00 -14.46 -4.11
CA GLN A 191 7.35 -15.15 -2.98
C GLN A 191 6.55 -14.18 -2.07
N TYR A 192 6.79 -12.88 -2.18
CA TYR A 192 6.13 -11.85 -1.40
C TYR A 192 5.20 -11.02 -2.28
N ALA A 193 3.91 -10.98 -1.97
CA ALA A 193 2.96 -10.12 -2.67
C ALA A 193 3.20 -8.65 -2.27
N LYS A 194 3.55 -7.80 -3.23
CA LYS A 194 3.93 -6.40 -3.04
C LYS A 194 3.14 -5.46 -3.92
N THR A 195 2.93 -4.23 -3.44
CA THR A 195 2.39 -3.16 -4.28
C THR A 195 3.47 -2.55 -5.18
N THR A 196 3.03 -2.05 -6.32
CA THR A 196 3.92 -1.32 -7.26
C THR A 196 4.50 -0.07 -6.61
N GLY A 197 3.69 0.65 -5.81
CA GLY A 197 4.13 1.86 -5.10
C GLY A 197 5.28 1.60 -4.15
N LEU A 198 5.26 0.48 -3.40
CA LEU A 198 6.38 0.07 -2.53
C LEU A 198 7.65 -0.14 -3.34
N SER A 199 7.58 -0.91 -4.42
CA SER A 199 8.76 -1.22 -5.25
C SER A 199 9.33 0.05 -5.89
N LEU A 200 8.47 0.93 -6.40
CA LEU A 200 8.88 2.20 -7.00
C LEU A 200 9.55 3.13 -5.98
N ALA A 201 8.97 3.30 -4.80
CA ALA A 201 9.51 4.18 -3.78
C ALA A 201 10.88 3.69 -3.26
N ILE A 202 11.05 2.39 -3.08
CA ILE A 202 12.35 1.78 -2.71
C ILE A 202 13.38 2.04 -3.83
N LEU A 203 13.04 1.79 -5.09
CA LEU A 203 13.96 2.06 -6.21
C LEU A 203 14.32 3.53 -6.32
N TRP A 204 13.37 4.44 -6.10
CA TRP A 204 13.61 5.88 -6.06
C TRP A 204 14.61 6.24 -4.95
N HIS A 205 14.43 5.71 -3.74
CA HIS A 205 15.34 5.95 -2.61
C HIS A 205 16.75 5.41 -2.92
N LEU A 206 16.86 4.16 -3.36
CA LEU A 206 18.15 3.54 -3.67
C LEU A 206 18.88 4.26 -4.82
N LYS A 207 18.15 4.83 -5.77
CA LYS A 207 18.74 5.67 -6.83
C LYS A 207 19.21 7.02 -6.30
N LYS A 208 18.40 7.68 -5.48
CA LYS A 208 18.67 9.02 -4.94
C LYS A 208 19.87 9.03 -3.98
N PHE A 209 19.95 8.04 -3.11
CA PHE A 209 20.94 7.92 -2.04
C PHE A 209 22.00 6.84 -2.33
N LYS A 210 22.45 6.73 -3.58
CA LYS A 210 23.41 5.71 -4.05
C LYS A 210 24.76 5.69 -3.32
N ASN A 211 25.14 6.76 -2.62
CA ASN A 211 26.46 6.96 -2.02
C ASN A 211 26.41 7.12 -0.49
N VAL A 212 25.34 6.66 0.15
CA VAL A 212 25.22 6.70 1.62
C VAL A 212 25.29 5.28 2.18
#